data_3265297348a4f1877e7af7cf457208c2
#
_entry.id   3265297348a4f1877e7af7cf457208c2
#
_cell.length_a   1.000
_cell.length_b   1.000
_cell.length_c   1.000
_cell.angle_alpha   90.00
_cell.angle_beta   90.00
_cell.angle_gamma   90.00
#
_symmetry.space_group_name_H-M   'P 1'
#
loop_
_entity.id
_entity.type
_entity.pdbx_description
1 polymer ?
#
loop_
_entity_poly.entity_id
_entity_poly.type
_entity_poly.pdbx_seq_one_letter_code
_entity_poly.pdbx_strand_id
1 'polypeptide(L)'
;SFEFLRENAHLRTRTNTFSAVMRLRSALSFAIHKYFNDNGFYYMHAPIITGSDAEGAGEMFKVSSLDAKNPPLNDEGNIDYSKDFFGKETNLTVSGQLEAETYAMSLGKVYTFGPTFRAENSNTSRHLAEFWMIEPEVAFADLDENMDLGEELLKYLITYALNNCADDLAFLDARLVDE
;
A
#
# COMPACT_ATOMS: atom_id res chain seq x y z
N SER A 1 -17.61 4.52 -21.37
CA SER A 1 -16.24 4.00 -21.54
C SER A 1 -15.43 4.25 -20.29
N PHE A 2 -14.33 3.53 -20.10
CA PHE A 2 -13.40 3.77 -18.98
C PHE A 2 -12.75 5.16 -19.06
N GLU A 3 -12.52 5.69 -20.26
CA GLU A 3 -12.01 7.06 -20.46
C GLU A 3 -12.96 8.10 -19.89
N PHE A 4 -14.24 8.01 -20.21
CA PHE A 4 -15.25 8.87 -19.61
C PHE A 4 -15.26 8.79 -18.08
N LEU A 5 -15.08 7.60 -17.51
CA LEU A 5 -15.02 7.39 -16.07
C LEU A 5 -13.69 7.84 -15.43
N ARG A 6 -12.62 8.05 -16.20
CA ARG A 6 -11.40 8.71 -15.71
C ARG A 6 -11.62 10.21 -15.54
N GLU A 7 -12.28 10.84 -16.50
CA GLU A 7 -12.62 12.28 -16.44
C GLU A 7 -13.72 12.56 -15.42
N ASN A 8 -14.65 11.62 -15.25
CA ASN A 8 -15.80 11.73 -14.35
C ASN A 8 -15.73 10.72 -13.21
N ALA A 9 -14.66 10.76 -12.42
CA ALA A 9 -14.34 9.76 -11.42
C ALA A 9 -15.44 9.48 -10.39
N HIS A 10 -16.23 10.50 -10.03
CA HIS A 10 -17.36 10.38 -9.12
C HIS A 10 -18.50 9.47 -9.63
N LEU A 11 -18.56 9.20 -10.95
CA LEU A 11 -19.52 8.30 -11.55
C LEU A 11 -19.07 6.82 -11.52
N ARG A 12 -17.80 6.54 -11.24
CA ARG A 12 -17.27 5.16 -11.18
C ARG A 12 -18.07 4.29 -10.22
N THR A 13 -18.40 4.83 -9.06
CA THR A 13 -19.11 4.09 -8.00
C THR A 13 -20.54 3.70 -8.38
N ARG A 14 -21.11 4.24 -9.46
CA ARG A 14 -22.44 3.94 -9.96
C ARG A 14 -22.46 2.91 -11.09
N THR A 15 -21.28 2.39 -11.44
CA THR A 15 -21.17 1.37 -12.49
C THR A 15 -21.06 -0.03 -11.86
N ASN A 16 -21.62 -1.03 -12.51
CA ASN A 16 -21.58 -2.42 -12.02
C ASN A 16 -20.15 -2.92 -11.91
N THR A 17 -19.27 -2.58 -12.87
CA THR A 17 -17.86 -3.02 -12.88
C THR A 17 -17.10 -2.50 -11.66
N PHE A 18 -17.13 -1.18 -11.42
CA PHE A 18 -16.43 -0.64 -10.26
C PHE A 18 -17.06 -1.07 -8.95
N SER A 19 -18.38 -1.25 -8.91
CA SER A 19 -19.07 -1.78 -7.72
C SER A 19 -18.62 -3.21 -7.41
N ALA A 20 -18.54 -4.10 -8.41
CA ALA A 20 -18.05 -5.48 -8.25
C ALA A 20 -16.59 -5.48 -7.76
N VAL A 21 -15.72 -4.72 -8.42
CA VAL A 21 -14.31 -4.59 -8.01
C VAL A 21 -14.17 -4.09 -6.58
N MET A 22 -14.96 -3.09 -6.17
CA MET A 22 -14.86 -2.53 -4.82
C MET A 22 -15.42 -3.47 -3.74
N ARG A 23 -16.47 -4.26 -4.03
CA ARG A 23 -16.94 -5.30 -3.12
C ARG A 23 -15.87 -6.40 -2.95
N LEU A 24 -15.28 -6.86 -4.06
CA LEU A 24 -14.20 -7.84 -4.02
C LEU A 24 -12.99 -7.31 -3.24
N ARG A 25 -12.57 -6.06 -3.51
CA ARG A 25 -11.48 -5.40 -2.78
C ARG A 25 -11.76 -5.32 -1.28
N SER A 26 -12.98 -4.95 -0.89
CA SER A 26 -13.41 -4.90 0.51
C SER A 26 -13.33 -6.26 1.18
N ALA A 27 -13.86 -7.29 0.52
CA ALA A 27 -13.83 -8.67 1.03
C ALA A 27 -12.40 -9.18 1.19
N LEU A 28 -11.53 -8.96 0.20
CA LEU A 28 -10.12 -9.35 0.26
C LEU A 28 -9.34 -8.59 1.33
N SER A 29 -9.62 -7.30 1.55
CA SER A 29 -8.99 -6.54 2.63
C SER A 29 -9.29 -7.13 4.00
N PHE A 30 -10.54 -7.53 4.23
CA PHE A 30 -10.91 -8.25 5.45
C PHE A 30 -10.23 -9.63 5.54
N ALA A 31 -10.17 -10.37 4.42
CA ALA A 31 -9.54 -11.67 4.36
C ALA A 31 -8.03 -11.61 4.68
N ILE A 32 -7.32 -10.58 4.22
CA ILE A 32 -5.92 -10.33 4.56
C ILE A 32 -5.74 -10.18 6.07
N HIS A 33 -6.52 -9.30 6.69
CA HIS A 33 -6.45 -9.13 8.14
C HIS A 33 -6.79 -10.41 8.90
N LYS A 34 -7.83 -11.14 8.44
CA LYS A 34 -8.22 -12.40 9.05
C LYS A 34 -7.13 -13.46 8.95
N TYR A 35 -6.52 -13.63 7.77
CA TYR A 35 -5.43 -14.58 7.57
C TYR A 35 -4.27 -14.34 8.52
N PHE A 36 -3.78 -13.12 8.58
CA PHE A 36 -2.65 -12.78 9.43
C PHE A 36 -2.99 -12.92 10.91
N ASN A 37 -4.16 -12.45 11.33
CA ASN A 37 -4.60 -12.58 12.71
C ASN A 37 -4.73 -14.04 13.15
N ASP A 38 -5.33 -14.89 12.33
CA ASP A 38 -5.52 -16.32 12.62
C ASP A 38 -4.18 -17.10 12.67
N ASN A 39 -3.15 -16.59 11.99
CA ASN A 39 -1.79 -17.14 11.98
C ASN A 39 -0.85 -16.50 13.00
N GLY A 40 -1.39 -15.70 13.92
CA GLY A 40 -0.64 -15.14 15.05
C GLY A 40 0.22 -13.93 14.73
N PHE A 41 -0.07 -13.22 13.64
CA PHE A 41 0.57 -11.96 13.30
C PHE A 41 -0.09 -10.78 13.97
N TYR A 42 0.70 -9.78 14.34
CA TYR A 42 0.22 -8.50 14.83
C TYR A 42 0.20 -7.46 13.71
N TYR A 43 -0.91 -6.74 13.58
CA TYR A 43 -1.05 -5.65 12.61
C TYR A 43 -0.36 -4.38 13.11
N MET A 44 0.54 -3.83 12.30
CA MET A 44 1.27 -2.61 12.61
C MET A 44 0.75 -1.44 11.77
N HIS A 45 0.34 -0.36 12.44
CA HIS A 45 0.02 0.92 11.81
C HIS A 45 1.31 1.70 11.56
N ALA A 46 2.00 1.41 10.46
CA ALA A 46 3.18 2.17 10.08
C ALA A 46 2.81 3.63 9.74
N PRO A 47 3.63 4.61 10.13
CA PRO A 47 3.41 6.01 9.78
C PRO A 47 3.46 6.22 8.26
N ILE A 48 2.57 7.07 7.75
CA ILE A 48 2.57 7.46 6.34
C ILE A 48 3.60 8.56 6.08
N ILE A 49 3.81 9.46 7.06
CA ILE A 49 4.84 10.51 7.01
C ILE A 49 6.06 10.00 7.76
N THR A 50 7.20 9.98 7.10
CA THR A 50 8.45 9.48 7.65
C THR A 50 9.63 10.37 7.31
N GLY A 51 10.64 10.39 8.18
CA GLY A 51 11.95 10.97 7.91
C GLY A 51 12.98 9.95 7.43
N SER A 52 12.59 8.70 7.25
CA SER A 52 13.48 7.60 6.88
C SER A 52 13.15 7.06 5.49
N ASP A 53 14.19 6.73 4.74
CA ASP A 53 14.06 5.99 3.47
C ASP A 53 14.11 4.48 3.76
N ALA A 54 13.26 3.71 3.11
CA ALA A 54 13.25 2.27 3.19
C ALA A 54 14.21 1.68 2.14
N GLU A 55 15.50 1.68 2.46
CA GLU A 55 16.57 1.06 1.65
C GLU A 55 16.64 1.53 0.18
N GLY A 56 16.21 2.77 -0.11
CA GLY A 56 16.14 3.27 -1.47
C GLY A 56 15.07 2.60 -2.34
N ALA A 57 14.01 2.07 -1.72
CA ALA A 57 12.95 1.32 -2.41
C ALA A 57 12.16 2.14 -3.43
N GLY A 58 12.32 3.46 -3.47
CA GLY A 58 11.69 4.34 -4.45
C GLY A 58 11.95 5.82 -4.19
N GLU A 59 11.68 6.65 -5.20
CA GLU A 59 11.70 8.11 -5.03
C GLU A 59 10.55 8.54 -4.11
N MET A 60 10.84 9.43 -3.15
CA MET A 60 9.88 9.85 -2.13
C MET A 60 9.22 11.18 -2.48
N PHE A 61 7.91 11.26 -2.29
CA PHE A 61 7.21 12.54 -2.26
C PHE A 61 7.53 13.29 -0.98
N LYS A 62 7.93 14.55 -1.09
CA LYS A 62 8.18 15.42 0.07
C LYS A 62 6.89 15.89 0.72
N VAL A 63 6.88 15.90 2.03
CA VAL A 63 5.80 16.47 2.87
C VAL A 63 6.36 17.66 3.63
N SER A 64 5.81 18.83 3.39
CA SER A 64 6.26 20.08 4.01
C SER A 64 5.09 21.03 4.25
N SER A 65 5.13 21.77 5.33
CA SER A 65 4.22 22.88 5.63
C SER A 65 4.79 24.25 5.29
N LEU A 66 6.01 24.30 4.74
CA LEU A 66 6.67 25.53 4.34
C LEU A 66 6.01 26.14 3.09
N ASP A 67 6.07 27.46 2.98
CA ASP A 67 5.61 28.14 1.76
C ASP A 67 6.51 27.76 0.58
N ALA A 68 5.95 27.03 -0.39
CA ALA A 68 6.67 26.61 -1.58
C ALA A 68 7.17 27.76 -2.46
N LYS A 69 6.57 28.96 -2.37
CA LYS A 69 6.99 30.15 -3.14
C LYS A 69 8.15 30.91 -2.48
N ASN A 70 8.26 30.83 -1.16
CA ASN A 70 9.25 31.56 -0.41
C ASN A 70 9.68 30.75 0.83
N PRO A 71 10.31 29.58 0.64
CA PRO A 71 10.74 28.76 1.76
C PRO A 71 11.87 29.47 2.53
N PRO A 72 11.95 29.28 3.86
CA PRO A 72 13.10 29.73 4.62
C PRO A 72 14.35 29.00 4.13
N LEU A 73 15.46 29.74 4.02
CA LEU A 73 16.74 29.21 3.62
C LEU A 73 17.72 29.21 4.79
N ASN A 74 18.61 28.24 4.83
CA ASN A 74 19.76 28.19 5.72
C ASN A 74 20.93 29.06 5.17
N ASP A 75 22.03 29.14 5.90
CA ASP A 75 23.19 29.93 5.54
C ASP A 75 23.86 29.47 4.23
N GLU A 76 23.60 28.24 3.79
CA GLU A 76 24.13 27.66 2.55
C GLU A 76 23.18 27.89 1.36
N GLY A 77 22.01 28.50 1.57
CA GLY A 77 21.00 28.74 0.53
C GLY A 77 20.08 27.57 0.24
N ASN A 78 20.12 26.50 1.04
CA ASN A 78 19.20 25.36 0.95
C ASN A 78 17.95 25.63 1.80
N ILE A 79 16.86 24.88 1.52
CA ILE A 79 15.63 24.93 2.32
C ILE A 79 15.97 24.57 3.78
N ASP A 80 15.59 25.44 4.71
CA ASP A 80 15.77 25.22 6.14
C ASP A 80 14.60 24.42 6.74
N TYR A 81 14.70 23.10 6.64
CA TYR A 81 13.69 22.20 7.21
C TYR A 81 13.62 22.22 8.75
N SER A 82 14.57 22.85 9.45
CA SER A 82 14.45 23.03 10.91
C SER A 82 13.25 23.92 11.30
N LYS A 83 12.74 24.69 10.34
CA LYS A 83 11.56 25.55 10.48
C LYS A 83 10.27 24.91 9.96
N ASP A 84 10.35 23.69 9.45
CA ASP A 84 9.18 22.92 9.03
C ASP A 84 8.47 22.27 10.22
N PHE A 85 7.27 21.73 9.99
CA PHE A 85 6.41 21.17 11.05
C PHE A 85 7.11 20.15 11.95
N PHE A 86 7.88 19.23 11.36
CA PHE A 86 8.62 18.22 12.11
C PHE A 86 10.05 18.60 12.47
N GLY A 87 10.51 19.81 12.13
CA GLY A 87 11.87 20.29 12.37
C GLY A 87 12.94 19.55 11.56
N LYS A 88 12.57 18.80 10.55
CA LYS A 88 13.42 18.05 9.63
C LYS A 88 12.69 17.75 8.34
N GLU A 89 13.43 17.37 7.30
CA GLU A 89 12.83 16.88 6.06
C GLU A 89 12.00 15.63 6.32
N THR A 90 10.78 15.59 5.77
CA THR A 90 9.87 14.46 5.84
C THR A 90 9.26 14.15 4.49
N ASN A 91 8.84 12.89 4.33
CA ASN A 91 8.37 12.36 3.07
C ASN A 91 7.17 11.43 3.30
N LEU A 92 6.43 11.13 2.22
CA LEU A 92 5.49 10.02 2.22
C LEU A 92 6.26 8.69 2.15
N THR A 93 5.84 7.71 2.92
CA THR A 93 6.50 6.41 3.00
C THR A 93 6.44 5.64 1.67
N VAL A 94 7.50 4.94 1.35
CA VAL A 94 7.59 4.01 0.20
C VAL A 94 7.36 2.55 0.62
N SER A 95 7.38 2.27 1.93
CA SER A 95 7.17 0.93 2.53
C SER A 95 6.95 1.08 4.04
N GLY A 96 6.19 0.16 4.63
CA GLY A 96 6.07 0.00 6.08
C GLY A 96 7.14 -0.91 6.69
N GLN A 97 8.09 -1.38 5.89
CA GLN A 97 9.08 -2.39 6.28
C GLN A 97 9.91 -1.97 7.50
N LEU A 98 10.50 -0.77 7.50
CA LEU A 98 11.41 -0.34 8.57
C LEU A 98 10.75 -0.35 9.94
N GLU A 99 9.52 0.16 10.01
CA GLU A 99 8.75 0.14 11.25
C GLU A 99 8.33 -1.28 11.62
N ALA A 100 7.91 -2.10 10.64
CA ALA A 100 7.52 -3.48 10.88
C ALA A 100 8.68 -4.32 11.42
N GLU A 101 9.88 -4.19 10.87
CA GLU A 101 11.07 -4.91 11.36
C GLU A 101 11.39 -4.59 12.83
N THR A 102 11.25 -3.33 13.26
CA THR A 102 11.47 -2.97 14.67
C THR A 102 10.48 -3.66 15.60
N TYR A 103 9.24 -3.85 15.17
CA TYR A 103 8.23 -4.58 15.94
C TYR A 103 8.43 -6.11 15.84
N ALA A 104 8.87 -6.63 14.71
CA ALA A 104 9.19 -8.06 14.55
C ALA A 104 10.26 -8.52 15.54
N MET A 105 11.22 -7.66 15.88
CA MET A 105 12.25 -7.94 16.89
C MET A 105 11.69 -8.20 18.29
N SER A 106 10.48 -7.74 18.60
CA SER A 106 9.85 -7.93 19.90
C SER A 106 8.62 -8.83 19.86
N LEU A 107 7.86 -8.82 18.77
CA LEU A 107 6.59 -9.53 18.63
C LEU A 107 6.68 -10.81 17.77
N GLY A 108 7.78 -10.98 17.05
CA GLY A 108 8.07 -12.17 16.25
C GLY A 108 7.42 -12.14 14.87
N LYS A 109 6.09 -12.04 14.79
CA LYS A 109 5.33 -12.01 13.52
C LYS A 109 4.47 -10.77 13.47
N VAL A 110 4.75 -9.88 12.50
CA VAL A 110 3.98 -8.66 12.30
C VAL A 110 3.68 -8.46 10.82
N TYR A 111 2.75 -7.59 10.51
CA TYR A 111 2.51 -7.19 9.12
C TYR A 111 2.00 -5.76 9.06
N THR A 112 2.31 -5.07 7.96
CA THR A 112 1.64 -3.85 7.55
C THR A 112 0.68 -4.16 6.40
N PHE A 113 -0.40 -3.43 6.33
CA PHE A 113 -1.30 -3.39 5.19
C PHE A 113 -1.82 -1.97 5.08
N GLY A 114 -1.22 -1.20 4.19
CA GLY A 114 -1.48 0.23 4.13
C GLY A 114 -0.96 0.90 2.86
N PRO A 115 -1.26 2.20 2.70
CA PRO A 115 -0.86 2.97 1.54
C PRO A 115 0.66 3.23 1.56
N THR A 116 1.25 3.14 0.36
CA THR A 116 2.63 3.50 0.07
C THR A 116 2.68 4.40 -1.15
N PHE A 117 3.74 5.20 -1.25
CA PHE A 117 3.86 6.26 -2.24
C PHE A 117 5.23 6.22 -2.89
N ARG A 118 5.28 6.26 -4.21
CA ARG A 118 6.54 6.30 -4.97
C ARG A 118 6.44 7.34 -6.05
N ALA A 119 7.43 8.24 -6.11
CA ALA A 119 7.44 9.42 -6.98
C ALA A 119 8.13 9.16 -8.33
N GLU A 120 8.57 7.94 -8.60
CA GLU A 120 9.24 7.62 -9.86
C GLU A 120 8.35 7.95 -11.06
N ASN A 121 8.92 8.65 -12.02
CA ASN A 121 8.27 8.95 -13.27
C ASN A 121 8.24 7.72 -14.18
N SER A 122 7.25 6.85 -13.99
CA SER A 122 7.06 5.64 -14.78
C SER A 122 5.69 5.64 -15.47
N ASN A 123 5.72 5.48 -16.80
CA ASN A 123 4.53 5.47 -17.65
C ASN A 123 4.10 4.05 -18.06
N THR A 124 4.20 3.08 -17.15
CA THR A 124 3.72 1.73 -17.42
C THR A 124 2.30 1.53 -16.85
N SER A 125 1.55 0.60 -17.41
CA SER A 125 0.19 0.26 -16.93
C SER A 125 0.16 -0.35 -15.52
N ARG A 126 1.32 -0.67 -14.95
CA ARG A 126 1.47 -1.34 -13.65
C ARG A 126 2.09 -0.49 -12.58
N HIS A 127 2.48 0.77 -12.89
CA HIS A 127 3.03 1.71 -11.91
C HIS A 127 1.97 2.71 -11.47
N LEU A 128 1.79 2.81 -10.17
CA LEU A 128 0.96 3.80 -9.51
C LEU A 128 1.81 4.59 -8.54
N ALA A 129 1.54 5.88 -8.41
CA ALA A 129 2.20 6.75 -7.44
C ALA A 129 1.72 6.48 -5.99
N GLU A 130 0.51 5.94 -5.85
CA GLU A 130 -0.09 5.52 -4.58
C GLU A 130 -0.68 4.12 -4.75
N PHE A 131 -0.33 3.20 -3.87
CA PHE A 131 -0.83 1.83 -3.86
C PHE A 131 -0.76 1.25 -2.45
N TRP A 132 -1.45 0.16 -2.21
CA TRP A 132 -1.43 -0.54 -0.94
C TRP A 132 -0.53 -1.78 -1.03
N MET A 133 0.30 -1.97 0.00
CA MET A 133 1.15 -3.15 0.11
C MET A 133 0.75 -4.01 1.30
N ILE A 134 0.97 -5.31 1.15
CA ILE A 134 0.88 -6.31 2.22
C ILE A 134 2.33 -6.71 2.52
N GLU A 135 2.81 -6.39 3.71
CA GLU A 135 4.23 -6.53 4.06
C GLU A 135 4.36 -7.28 5.39
N PRO A 136 4.36 -8.62 5.37
CA PRO A 136 4.65 -9.40 6.57
C PRO A 136 6.15 -9.39 6.87
N GLU A 137 6.48 -9.30 8.16
CA GLU A 137 7.83 -9.44 8.69
C GLU A 137 7.85 -10.53 9.76
N VAL A 138 8.70 -11.52 9.58
CA VAL A 138 8.81 -12.68 10.49
C VAL A 138 10.23 -12.80 11.00
N ALA A 139 10.43 -12.59 12.30
CA ALA A 139 11.73 -12.76 12.91
C ALA A 139 12.20 -14.21 12.76
N PHE A 140 13.47 -14.37 12.35
CA PHE A 140 14.16 -15.64 12.18
C PHE A 140 13.69 -16.53 11.02
N ALA A 141 12.72 -16.08 10.20
CA ALA A 141 12.32 -16.81 9.01
C ALA A 141 13.45 -16.79 7.95
N ASP A 142 13.65 -17.93 7.30
CA ASP A 142 14.50 -18.03 6.13
C ASP A 142 13.71 -17.84 4.83
N LEU A 143 14.38 -18.00 3.68
CA LEU A 143 13.76 -17.82 2.38
C LEU A 143 12.65 -18.84 2.11
N ASP A 144 12.84 -20.10 2.51
CA ASP A 144 11.86 -21.16 2.27
C ASP A 144 10.59 -20.91 3.08
N GLU A 145 10.72 -20.55 4.35
CA GLU A 145 9.59 -20.17 5.21
C GLU A 145 8.85 -18.93 4.68
N ASN A 146 9.57 -17.97 4.12
CA ASN A 146 8.95 -16.77 3.51
C ASN A 146 8.20 -17.12 2.21
N MET A 147 8.72 -18.04 1.40
CA MET A 147 8.04 -18.53 0.19
C MET A 147 6.76 -19.30 0.55
N ASP A 148 6.82 -20.16 1.57
CA ASP A 148 5.65 -20.90 2.06
C ASP A 148 4.55 -19.95 2.55
N LEU A 149 4.90 -18.95 3.33
CA LEU A 149 3.96 -17.91 3.78
C LEU A 149 3.28 -17.19 2.60
N GLY A 150 4.06 -16.81 1.58
CA GLY A 150 3.54 -16.17 0.38
C GLY A 150 2.58 -17.07 -0.40
N GLU A 151 2.93 -18.35 -0.56
CA GLU A 151 2.09 -19.34 -1.24
C GLU A 151 0.77 -19.59 -0.48
N GLU A 152 0.84 -19.78 0.84
CA GLU A 152 -0.33 -19.99 1.68
C GLU A 152 -1.28 -18.79 1.67
N LEU A 153 -0.75 -17.57 1.77
CA LEU A 153 -1.53 -16.35 1.69
C LEU A 153 -2.28 -16.25 0.36
N LEU A 154 -1.57 -16.48 -0.76
CA LEU A 154 -2.20 -16.42 -2.09
C LEU A 154 -3.30 -17.47 -2.26
N LYS A 155 -3.05 -18.71 -1.86
CA LYS A 155 -4.06 -19.79 -1.89
C LYS A 155 -5.27 -19.45 -1.03
N TYR A 156 -5.04 -18.91 0.16
CA TYR A 156 -6.11 -18.49 1.06
C TYR A 156 -6.97 -17.38 0.43
N LEU A 157 -6.35 -16.32 -0.10
CA LEU A 157 -7.08 -15.19 -0.69
C LEU A 157 -7.87 -15.58 -1.92
N ILE A 158 -7.31 -16.41 -2.81
CA ILE A 158 -8.01 -16.94 -3.97
C ILE A 158 -9.22 -17.78 -3.53
N THR A 159 -9.02 -18.69 -2.59
CA THR A 159 -10.09 -19.54 -2.06
C THR A 159 -11.18 -18.70 -1.38
N TYR A 160 -10.77 -17.67 -0.62
CA TYR A 160 -11.71 -16.76 0.02
C TYR A 160 -12.56 -16.01 -1.01
N ALA A 161 -11.95 -15.49 -2.07
CA ALA A 161 -12.66 -14.80 -3.14
C ALA A 161 -13.65 -15.71 -3.86
N LEU A 162 -13.24 -16.92 -4.22
CA LEU A 162 -14.09 -17.92 -4.89
C LEU A 162 -15.31 -18.31 -4.05
N ASN A 163 -15.14 -18.42 -2.74
CA ASN A 163 -16.22 -18.84 -1.83
C ASN A 163 -17.16 -17.71 -1.40
N ASN A 164 -16.67 -16.45 -1.35
CA ASN A 164 -17.42 -15.34 -0.76
C ASN A 164 -17.83 -14.26 -1.77
N CYS A 165 -17.27 -14.28 -2.99
CA CYS A 165 -17.49 -13.26 -4.02
C CYS A 165 -17.88 -13.87 -5.38
N ALA A 166 -18.52 -15.04 -5.39
CA ALA A 166 -18.79 -15.81 -6.60
C ALA A 166 -19.57 -15.02 -7.66
N ASP A 167 -20.60 -14.26 -7.26
CA ASP A 167 -21.42 -13.48 -8.20
C ASP A 167 -20.62 -12.34 -8.85
N ASP A 168 -19.80 -11.63 -8.06
CA ASP A 168 -18.95 -10.56 -8.57
C ASP A 168 -17.86 -11.09 -9.49
N LEU A 169 -17.28 -12.24 -9.15
CA LEU A 169 -16.28 -12.90 -10.01
C LEU A 169 -16.89 -13.36 -11.32
N ALA A 170 -18.07 -13.99 -11.29
CA ALA A 170 -18.77 -14.42 -12.52
C ALA A 170 -19.12 -13.22 -13.42
N PHE A 171 -19.56 -12.10 -12.82
CA PHE A 171 -19.83 -10.89 -13.57
C PHE A 171 -18.56 -10.31 -14.23
N LEU A 172 -17.44 -10.28 -13.50
CA LEU A 172 -16.17 -9.76 -14.00
C LEU A 172 -15.56 -10.67 -15.07
N ASP A 173 -15.67 -12.00 -14.93
CA ASP A 173 -15.21 -12.98 -15.90
C ASP A 173 -15.98 -12.86 -17.22
N ALA A 174 -17.30 -12.80 -17.16
CA ALA A 174 -18.15 -12.61 -18.34
C ALA A 174 -17.78 -11.33 -19.11
N ARG A 175 -17.45 -10.25 -18.38
CA ARG A 175 -17.02 -8.99 -18.98
C ARG A 175 -15.67 -9.10 -19.71
N LEU A 176 -14.72 -9.88 -19.18
CA LEU A 176 -13.40 -10.08 -19.83
C LEU A 176 -13.52 -10.89 -21.14
N VAL A 177 -14.54 -11.73 -21.26
CA VAL A 177 -14.79 -12.50 -22.49
C VAL A 177 -15.39 -11.63 -23.59
N ASP A 178 -16.15 -10.60 -23.22
CA ASP A 178 -16.84 -9.69 -24.15
C ASP A 178 -15.97 -8.51 -24.64
N GLU A 179 -14.77 -8.28 -24.08
CA GLU A 179 -13.77 -7.28 -24.49
C GLU A 179 -12.66 -7.89 -25.34
#